data_05510016bfae6024ec4c995a5f4c1acf
#
_entry.id   05510016bfae6024ec4c995a5f4c1acf
#
_cell.length_a   1.000
_cell.length_b   1.000
_cell.length_c   1.000
_cell.angle_alpha   90.00
_cell.angle_beta   90.00
_cell.angle_gamma   90.00
#
_symmetry.space_group_name_H-M   'P 1'
#
loop_
_entity.id
_entity.type
_entity.pdbx_description
1 polymer ?
#
loop_
_entity_poly.entity_id
_entity_poly.type
_entity_poly.pdbx_seq_one_letter_code
_entity_poly.pdbx_strand_id
1 'polypeptide(L)'
;ILKVRENQYVVDGSLPVDQFVEFLGFEPVPVYDYETAGGLMLDLLDKIPEEGDQYELVHGDKKFTLVINIMDGYRIDKISVLIEHIEVPEEGEEEK
;
A
#
# COMPACT_ATOMS: atom_id res chain seq x y z
N ILE A 1 -7.95 2.51 -10.44
CA ILE A 1 -8.23 2.12 -9.05
C ILE A 1 -9.70 1.76 -8.96
N LEU A 2 -9.97 0.57 -8.49
CA LEU A 2 -11.32 0.06 -8.39
C LEU A 2 -11.70 -0.09 -6.92
N LYS A 3 -12.78 0.56 -6.50
CA LYS A 3 -13.28 0.38 -5.14
C LYS A 3 -14.14 -0.87 -5.11
N VAL A 4 -13.74 -1.84 -4.29
CA VAL A 4 -14.43 -3.13 -4.21
C VAL A 4 -15.53 -3.09 -3.15
N ARG A 5 -15.25 -2.46 -2.03
CA ARG A 5 -16.19 -2.26 -0.96
C ARG A 5 -15.69 -1.10 -0.13
N GLU A 6 -16.41 -0.77 0.93
CA GLU A 6 -15.99 0.33 1.79
C GLU A 6 -14.58 0.05 2.30
N ASN A 7 -13.68 1.00 2.07
CA ASN A 7 -12.29 0.92 2.55
C ASN A 7 -11.45 -0.17 1.91
N GLN A 8 -11.93 -0.80 0.82
CA GLN A 8 -11.14 -1.81 0.12
C GLN A 8 -11.11 -1.49 -1.37
N TYR A 9 -9.90 -1.47 -1.92
CA TYR A 9 -9.66 -1.07 -3.31
C TYR A 9 -8.75 -2.07 -3.99
N VAL A 10 -8.82 -2.14 -5.31
CA VAL A 10 -7.89 -2.91 -6.11
C VAL A 10 -7.18 -1.91 -7.04
N VAL A 11 -5.87 -1.99 -7.06
CA VAL A 11 -5.02 -1.09 -7.81
C VAL A 11 -4.21 -1.91 -8.81
N ASP A 12 -4.13 -1.42 -10.06
CA ASP A 12 -3.26 -2.07 -11.04
C ASP A 12 -1.81 -1.88 -10.65
N GLY A 13 -1.02 -2.96 -10.79
CA GLY A 13 0.41 -2.84 -10.54
C GLY A 13 1.09 -1.88 -11.49
N SER A 14 0.50 -1.64 -12.67
CA SER A 14 1.06 -0.72 -13.65
C SER A 14 0.66 0.72 -13.42
N LEU A 15 -0.14 1.00 -12.40
CA LEU A 15 -0.53 2.38 -12.08
C LEU A 15 0.73 3.21 -11.83
N PRO A 16 0.86 4.40 -12.43
CA PRO A 16 2.03 5.25 -12.17
C PRO A 16 2.17 5.51 -10.67
N VAL A 17 3.41 5.47 -10.20
CA VAL A 17 3.69 5.54 -8.77
C VAL A 17 3.20 6.85 -8.16
N ASP A 18 3.30 7.95 -8.90
CA ASP A 18 2.84 9.24 -8.38
C ASP A 18 1.33 9.25 -8.17
N GLN A 19 0.59 8.53 -9.01
CA GLN A 19 -0.86 8.39 -8.80
C GLN A 19 -1.16 7.49 -7.61
N PHE A 20 -0.32 6.47 -7.42
CA PHE A 20 -0.51 5.56 -6.29
C PHE A 20 -0.27 6.28 -4.97
N VAL A 21 0.80 7.08 -4.86
CA VAL A 21 1.05 7.80 -3.62
C VAL A 21 0.01 8.90 -3.40
N GLU A 22 -0.51 9.47 -4.48
CA GLU A 22 -1.60 10.43 -4.35
C GLU A 22 -2.85 9.75 -3.79
N PHE A 23 -3.12 8.53 -4.26
CA PHE A 23 -4.24 7.74 -3.73
C PHE A 23 -4.03 7.41 -2.25
N LEU A 24 -2.81 7.03 -1.88
CA LEU A 24 -2.52 6.73 -0.47
C LEU A 24 -2.61 7.99 0.40
N GLY A 25 -2.23 9.13 -0.15
CA GLY A 25 -2.20 10.37 0.59
C GLY A 25 -0.86 10.69 1.20
N PHE A 26 0.16 9.87 0.97
CA PHE A 26 1.51 10.10 1.50
C PHE A 26 2.51 9.24 0.72
N GLU A 27 3.77 9.60 0.81
CA GLU A 27 4.86 8.82 0.21
C GLU A 27 5.47 7.93 1.29
N PRO A 28 5.26 6.60 1.20
CA PRO A 28 5.84 5.70 2.22
C PRO A 28 7.36 5.68 2.20
N VAL A 29 7.95 5.90 1.03
CA VAL A 29 9.39 6.05 0.84
C VAL A 29 9.57 7.04 -0.30
N PRO A 30 10.76 7.65 -0.47
CA PRO A 30 10.99 8.50 -1.66
C PRO A 30 10.75 7.68 -2.92
N VAL A 31 9.99 8.23 -3.87
CA VAL A 31 9.50 7.44 -5.00
C VAL A 31 10.20 7.77 -6.32
N TYR A 32 11.33 8.46 -6.28
CA TYR A 32 12.01 8.90 -7.51
C TYR A 32 12.42 7.76 -8.42
N ASP A 33 12.75 6.61 -7.84
CA ASP A 33 13.31 5.50 -8.59
C ASP A 33 12.28 4.48 -9.01
N TYR A 34 11.00 4.75 -8.75
CA TYR A 34 9.94 3.80 -9.09
C TYR A 34 9.07 4.41 -10.15
N GLU A 35 8.57 3.56 -11.06
CA GLU A 35 7.66 4.01 -12.09
C GLU A 35 6.23 3.62 -11.79
N THR A 36 6.03 2.49 -11.12
CA THR A 36 4.70 1.93 -10.92
C THR A 36 4.47 1.53 -9.48
N ALA A 37 3.18 1.37 -9.15
CA ALA A 37 2.78 0.88 -7.83
C ALA A 37 3.38 -0.49 -7.56
N GLY A 38 3.38 -1.37 -8.58
CA GLY A 38 3.96 -2.70 -8.42
C GLY A 38 5.44 -2.65 -8.11
N GLY A 39 6.17 -1.75 -8.78
CA GLY A 39 7.59 -1.58 -8.52
C GLY A 39 7.87 -1.11 -7.10
N LEU A 40 7.07 -0.17 -6.63
CA LEU A 40 7.19 0.30 -5.25
C LEU A 40 6.91 -0.85 -4.27
N MET A 41 5.86 -1.61 -4.53
CA MET A 41 5.49 -2.72 -3.64
C MET A 41 6.58 -3.78 -3.58
N LEU A 42 7.22 -4.07 -4.71
CA LEU A 42 8.33 -5.03 -4.73
C LEU A 42 9.44 -4.60 -3.78
N ASP A 43 9.76 -3.32 -3.79
CA ASP A 43 10.83 -2.82 -2.94
C ASP A 43 10.42 -2.83 -1.47
N LEU A 44 9.17 -2.49 -1.18
CA LEU A 44 8.68 -2.53 0.19
C LEU A 44 8.73 -3.94 0.76
N LEU A 45 8.37 -4.94 -0.04
CA LEU A 45 8.37 -6.33 0.42
C LEU A 45 9.78 -6.87 0.62
N ASP A 46 10.72 -6.44 -0.24
CA ASP A 46 12.13 -6.84 -0.15
C ASP A 46 12.28 -8.36 -0.13
N LYS A 47 11.55 -9.03 -1.00
CA LYS A 47 11.58 -10.48 -1.13
C LYS A 47 11.04 -10.84 -2.52
N ILE A 48 11.18 -12.09 -2.90
CA ILE A 48 10.55 -12.59 -4.12
C ILE A 48 9.04 -12.60 -3.88
N PRO A 49 8.26 -11.85 -4.69
CA PRO A 49 6.84 -11.69 -4.41
C PRO A 49 6.02 -12.92 -4.76
N GLU A 50 4.99 -13.16 -3.96
CA GLU A 50 4.02 -14.22 -4.21
C GLU A 50 2.63 -13.67 -3.93
N GLU A 51 1.64 -14.24 -4.59
CA GLU A 51 0.25 -13.86 -4.31
C GLU A 51 -0.05 -14.12 -2.84
N GLY A 52 -0.69 -13.16 -2.21
CA GLY A 52 -0.99 -13.24 -0.79
C GLY A 52 0.02 -12.52 0.10
N ASP A 53 1.20 -12.17 -0.44
CA ASP A 53 2.16 -11.39 0.34
C ASP A 53 1.57 -10.03 0.65
N GLN A 54 1.84 -9.53 1.85
CA GLN A 54 1.27 -8.27 2.25
C GLN A 54 2.28 -7.39 2.96
N TYR A 55 2.01 -6.11 2.94
CA TYR A 55 2.84 -5.11 3.60
C TYR A 55 1.92 -4.09 4.23
N GLU A 56 2.21 -3.70 5.47
CA GLU A 56 1.37 -2.74 6.18
C GLU A 56 2.09 -1.40 6.27
N LEU A 57 1.32 -0.34 5.99
CA LEU A 57 1.80 1.03 6.11
C LEU A 57 0.88 1.74 7.10
N VAL A 58 1.48 2.55 7.98
CA VAL A 58 0.69 3.36 8.90
C VAL A 58 1.05 4.81 8.69
N HIS A 59 0.03 5.64 8.52
CA HIS A 59 0.21 7.08 8.36
C HIS A 59 -0.91 7.78 9.10
N GLY A 60 -0.55 8.53 10.15
CA GLY A 60 -1.55 9.17 10.98
C GLY A 60 -2.42 8.14 11.68
N ASP A 61 -3.71 8.27 11.50
CA ASP A 61 -4.68 7.37 12.11
C ASP A 61 -5.16 6.29 11.16
N LYS A 62 -4.44 6.07 10.06
CA LYS A 62 -4.84 5.08 9.06
C LYS A 62 -3.79 4.01 8.91
N LYS A 63 -4.26 2.80 8.71
CA LYS A 63 -3.41 1.66 8.40
C LYS A 63 -3.82 1.15 7.02
N PHE A 64 -2.83 1.01 6.15
CA PHE A 64 -3.03 0.51 4.80
C PHE A 64 -2.41 -0.88 4.72
N THR A 65 -3.22 -1.87 4.39
CA THR A 65 -2.71 -3.22 4.17
C THR A 65 -2.70 -3.47 2.68
N LEU A 66 -1.51 -3.62 2.13
CA LEU A 66 -1.30 -3.87 0.70
C LEU A 66 -1.07 -5.36 0.52
N VAL A 67 -1.88 -6.00 -0.32
CA VAL A 67 -1.79 -7.44 -0.54
C VAL A 67 -1.61 -7.68 -2.04
N ILE A 68 -0.64 -8.53 -2.40
CA ILE A 68 -0.51 -8.94 -3.80
C ILE A 68 -1.71 -9.82 -4.13
N ASN A 69 -2.59 -9.31 -4.98
CA ASN A 69 -3.81 -10.01 -5.35
C ASN A 69 -3.59 -10.94 -6.53
N ILE A 70 -2.91 -10.45 -7.56
CA ILE A 70 -2.65 -11.23 -8.78
C ILE A 70 -1.23 -10.96 -9.24
N MET A 71 -0.51 -12.03 -9.55
CA MET A 71 0.81 -11.95 -10.19
C MET A 71 0.68 -12.33 -11.66
N ASP A 72 1.48 -11.69 -12.49
CA ASP A 72 1.61 -12.04 -13.90
C ASP A 72 3.08 -12.34 -14.14
N GLY A 73 3.45 -13.61 -14.03
CA GLY A 73 4.86 -13.98 -14.04
C GLY A 73 5.58 -13.39 -12.84
N TYR A 74 6.56 -12.54 -13.09
CA TYR A 74 7.32 -11.89 -12.04
C TYR A 74 6.81 -10.50 -11.72
N ARG A 75 5.71 -10.09 -12.34
CA ARG A 75 5.17 -8.75 -12.17
C ARG A 75 3.93 -8.81 -11.29
N ILE A 76 3.80 -7.80 -10.45
CA ILE A 76 2.58 -7.64 -9.66
C ILE A 76 1.54 -7.01 -10.57
N ASP A 77 0.44 -7.73 -10.81
CA ASP A 77 -0.61 -7.25 -11.70
C ASP A 77 -1.68 -6.47 -10.95
N LYS A 78 -2.08 -6.98 -9.79
CA LYS A 78 -3.12 -6.32 -9.00
C LYS A 78 -2.71 -6.30 -7.54
N ILE A 79 -2.97 -5.17 -6.89
CA ILE A 79 -2.70 -4.97 -5.47
C ILE A 79 -4.02 -4.65 -4.79
N SER A 80 -4.35 -5.40 -3.76
CA SER A 80 -5.51 -5.10 -2.94
C SER A 80 -5.08 -4.15 -1.82
N VAL A 81 -5.83 -3.09 -1.59
CA VAL A 81 -5.52 -2.10 -0.57
C VAL A 81 -6.69 -2.03 0.39
N LEU A 82 -6.43 -2.36 1.64
CA LEU A 82 -7.42 -2.23 2.71
C LEU A 82 -7.01 -1.07 3.60
N ILE A 83 -7.92 -0.13 3.79
CA ILE A 83 -7.65 1.06 4.59
C ILE A 83 -8.46 0.96 5.87
N GLU A 84 -7.77 0.98 7.01
CA GLU A 84 -8.42 0.87 8.30
C GLU A 84 -8.11 2.10 9.14
N HIS A 85 -9.08 2.50 9.93
CA HIS A 85 -8.91 3.58 10.88
C HIS A 85 -8.39 2.95 12.17
N ILE A 86 -7.29 3.47 12.70
CA ILE A 86 -6.71 2.94 13.92
C ILE A 86 -6.74 4.00 14.98
N GLU A 87 -6.78 3.56 16.24
CA GLU A 87 -6.68 4.45 17.36
C GLU A 87 -5.24 4.77 17.64
N VAL A 88 -4.90 6.04 17.59
CA VAL A 88 -3.55 6.48 17.92
C VAL A 88 -3.53 6.81 19.40
N PRO A 89 -2.68 6.14 20.20
CA PRO A 89 -2.59 6.47 21.62
C PRO A 89 -2.17 7.92 21.80
N GLU A 90 -2.87 8.58 22.65
CA GLU A 90 -2.46 9.93 22.94
C GLU A 90 -1.35 9.88 23.91
N GLU A 91 -0.49 10.38 23.72
CA GLU A 91 0.59 10.22 24.43
C GLU A 91 0.77 10.83 25.43
N GLY A 92 0.59 10.61 25.43
CA GLY A 92 0.75 10.86 25.96
C GLY A 92 0.03 11.38 26.67
N GLU A 93 -0.73 11.32 26.37
CA GLU A 93 -1.44 11.63 26.89
C GLU A 93 -1.29 11.03 27.91
N GLU A 94 -0.80 10.67 28.12
CA GLU A 94 -0.48 10.07 28.75
C GLU A 94 0.23 10.30 29.58
N GLU A 95 0.39 10.65 29.60
CA GLU A 95 1.12 10.78 30.06
C GLU A 95 1.35 10.99 30.84
N LYS A 96 1.24 11.14 31.10
CA LYS A 96 1.64 11.16 31.55
C LYS A 96 1.91 11.28 31.98
#